data_e4f0d1d1519f7a3ca4adf34efeb4e979
#
_entry.id   e4f0d1d1519f7a3ca4adf34efeb4e979
#
_cell.length_a   1.000
_cell.length_b   1.000
_cell.length_c   1.000
_cell.angle_alpha   90.00
_cell.angle_beta   90.00
_cell.angle_gamma   90.00
#
_symmetry.space_group_name_H-M   'P 1'
#
loop_
_entity.id
_entity.type
_entity.pdbx_description
1 polymer ?
#
loop_
_entity_poly.entity_id
_entity_poly.type
_entity_poly.pdbx_seq_one_letter_code
_entity_poly.pdbx_strand_id
1 'polypeptide(L)'
;MDARSRSRERNLYEEIIAGQRAERDRSYSGQVVIRGKGNPWVQDRQGLVRFYLFPSRYDGWRPVETALDGWIVFAQEVRRHSGKHRHQGGLVIYVLEGEGHSIVDGERLDWEAGDLLLLPIRPGGVEHQHFNKDPDRPVKWVAFINTAIYEWGASEMVQLERHPEFRERPRR
;
A
#
# COMPACT_ATOMS: atom_id res chain seq x y z
N MET A 1 -16.67 6.61 -39.01
CA MET A 1 -15.21 6.84 -38.99
C MET A 1 -14.52 5.50 -38.91
N ASP A 2 -13.71 5.18 -39.93
CA ASP A 2 -13.04 3.88 -40.05
C ASP A 2 -11.96 3.73 -38.96
N ALA A 3 -11.93 2.60 -38.26
CA ALA A 3 -10.89 2.28 -37.25
C ALA A 3 -9.45 2.41 -37.81
N ARG A 4 -9.28 2.27 -39.13
CA ARG A 4 -8.00 2.45 -39.82
C ARG A 4 -7.52 3.90 -39.93
N SER A 5 -8.43 4.88 -39.85
CA SER A 5 -8.03 6.30 -39.89
C SER A 5 -7.47 6.80 -38.56
N ARG A 6 -7.92 6.23 -37.43
CA ARG A 6 -7.44 6.60 -36.09
C ARG A 6 -6.02 6.11 -35.80
N SER A 7 -5.57 5.02 -36.43
CA SER A 7 -4.23 4.48 -36.24
C SER A 7 -3.14 5.25 -36.95
N ARG A 8 -3.49 6.13 -37.91
CA ARG A 8 -2.52 6.94 -38.68
C ARG A 8 -2.14 8.25 -37.98
N GLU A 9 -2.94 8.71 -37.01
CA GLU A 9 -2.70 9.98 -36.31
C GLU A 9 -1.87 9.80 -35.00
N ARG A 10 -1.75 8.56 -34.50
CA ARG A 10 -0.97 8.25 -33.27
C ARG A 10 0.30 7.52 -33.63
N ASN A 11 1.44 8.06 -33.24
CA ASN A 11 2.72 7.36 -33.30
C ASN A 11 2.94 6.63 -31.95
N LEU A 12 2.39 5.41 -31.83
CA LEU A 12 2.48 4.62 -30.61
C LEU A 12 3.92 4.34 -30.17
N TYR A 13 4.84 4.23 -31.13
CA TYR A 13 6.25 4.01 -30.81
C TYR A 13 6.87 5.23 -30.12
N GLU A 14 6.61 6.43 -30.62
CA GLU A 14 7.08 7.66 -29.97
C GLU A 14 6.43 7.88 -28.61
N GLU A 15 5.16 7.51 -28.43
CA GLU A 15 4.47 7.56 -27.13
C GLU A 15 5.15 6.62 -26.11
N ILE A 16 5.54 5.40 -26.52
CA ILE A 16 6.27 4.46 -25.67
C ILE A 16 7.64 5.04 -25.27
N ILE A 17 8.39 5.57 -26.23
CA ILE A 17 9.69 6.19 -25.97
C ILE A 17 9.56 7.41 -25.05
N ALA A 18 8.56 8.25 -25.29
CA ALA A 18 8.28 9.40 -24.41
C ALA A 18 7.94 8.96 -22.99
N GLY A 19 7.12 7.93 -22.81
CA GLY A 19 6.82 7.35 -21.51
C GLY A 19 8.07 6.81 -20.80
N GLN A 20 8.93 6.08 -21.49
CA GLN A 20 10.18 5.58 -20.92
C GLN A 20 11.13 6.71 -20.50
N ARG A 21 11.20 7.78 -21.30
CA ARG A 21 12.01 8.97 -20.98
C ARG A 21 11.44 9.68 -19.75
N ALA A 22 10.14 9.90 -19.69
CA ALA A 22 9.48 10.53 -18.57
C ALA A 22 9.73 9.74 -17.26
N GLU A 23 9.65 8.40 -17.31
CA GLU A 23 9.92 7.53 -16.17
C GLU A 23 11.37 7.64 -15.68
N ARG A 24 12.33 7.63 -16.63
CA ARG A 24 13.74 7.85 -16.31
C ARG A 24 13.96 9.23 -15.71
N ASP A 25 13.40 10.28 -16.33
CA ASP A 25 13.58 11.66 -15.87
C ASP A 25 12.96 11.87 -14.49
N ARG A 26 11.83 11.23 -14.19
CA ARG A 26 11.22 11.18 -12.86
C ARG A 26 12.17 10.57 -11.83
N SER A 27 12.90 9.50 -12.16
CA SER A 27 13.84 8.86 -11.24
C SER A 27 15.00 9.78 -10.83
N TYR A 28 15.35 10.77 -11.66
CA TYR A 28 16.41 11.76 -11.38
C TYR A 28 15.87 13.04 -10.73
N SER A 29 14.67 13.48 -11.08
CA SER A 29 14.11 14.78 -10.67
C SER A 29 13.02 14.67 -9.60
N GLY A 30 12.47 13.49 -9.38
CA GLY A 30 11.42 13.24 -8.42
C GLY A 30 11.88 13.44 -6.98
N GLN A 31 10.92 13.70 -6.11
CA GLN A 31 11.18 13.93 -4.69
C GLN A 31 11.79 12.68 -4.01
N VAL A 32 12.94 12.85 -3.38
CA VAL A 32 13.67 11.78 -2.69
C VAL A 32 13.27 11.67 -1.21
N VAL A 33 12.92 12.78 -0.58
CA VAL A 33 12.54 12.80 0.85
C VAL A 33 11.06 13.08 0.99
N ILE A 34 10.31 12.06 1.41
CA ILE A 34 8.88 12.19 1.71
C ILE A 34 8.70 12.51 3.19
N ARG A 35 8.21 13.72 3.47
CA ARG A 35 8.07 14.21 4.83
C ARG A 35 6.83 13.63 5.51
N GLY A 36 7.00 13.01 6.67
CA GLY A 36 5.89 12.55 7.51
C GLY A 36 5.13 13.73 8.16
N LYS A 37 5.85 14.83 8.51
CA LYS A 37 5.22 16.04 9.04
C LYS A 37 4.38 16.71 7.95
N GLY A 38 3.10 16.94 8.26
CA GLY A 38 2.14 17.50 7.29
C GLY A 38 1.46 16.47 6.39
N ASN A 39 1.95 15.21 6.36
CA ASN A 39 1.29 14.12 5.67
C ASN A 39 0.17 13.56 6.56
N PRO A 40 -1.11 13.65 6.16
CA PRO A 40 -2.22 13.33 7.07
C PRO A 40 -2.35 11.84 7.37
N TRP A 41 -2.84 11.55 8.58
CA TRP A 41 -3.42 10.26 8.88
C TRP A 41 -4.84 10.21 8.32
N VAL A 42 -5.20 9.09 7.72
CA VAL A 42 -6.51 8.86 7.11
C VAL A 42 -7.12 7.59 7.70
N GLN A 43 -8.37 7.68 8.16
CA GLN A 43 -9.13 6.51 8.57
C GLN A 43 -9.64 5.79 7.32
N ASP A 44 -9.19 4.56 7.12
CA ASP A 44 -9.67 3.68 6.08
C ASP A 44 -10.23 2.36 6.63
N ARG A 45 -10.52 1.39 5.75
CA ARG A 45 -11.10 0.09 6.13
C ARG A 45 -10.17 -0.75 7.00
N GLN A 46 -8.86 -0.47 6.96
CA GLN A 46 -7.84 -1.18 7.72
C GLN A 46 -7.57 -0.54 9.08
N GLY A 47 -7.87 0.75 9.23
CA GLY A 47 -7.60 1.54 10.41
C GLY A 47 -7.03 2.90 10.08
N LEU A 48 -6.28 3.49 10.99
CA LEU A 48 -5.66 4.78 10.82
C LEU A 48 -4.32 4.62 10.09
N VAL A 49 -4.25 5.11 8.86
CA VAL A 49 -3.10 4.94 7.96
C VAL A 49 -2.52 6.27 7.49
N ARG A 50 -1.24 6.27 7.15
CA ARG A 50 -0.54 7.38 6.52
C ARG A 50 0.30 6.84 5.37
N PHE A 51 -0.04 7.22 4.13
CA PHE A 51 0.70 6.80 2.95
C PHE A 51 1.92 7.68 2.70
N TYR A 52 3.07 7.07 2.44
CA TYR A 52 4.30 7.73 2.03
C TYR A 52 4.56 7.57 0.53
N LEU A 53 4.38 6.35 0.01
CA LEU A 53 4.48 6.06 -1.42
C LEU A 53 3.21 5.33 -1.87
N PHE A 54 2.77 5.70 -3.05
CA PHE A 54 1.68 5.03 -3.74
C PHE A 54 1.94 5.09 -5.24
N PRO A 55 1.72 4.03 -6.03
CA PRO A 55 2.05 4.01 -7.44
C PRO A 55 1.34 5.10 -8.24
N SER A 56 2.05 5.67 -9.21
CA SER A 56 1.54 6.76 -10.06
C SER A 56 0.25 6.43 -10.82
N ARG A 57 0.06 5.16 -11.16
CA ARG A 57 -1.13 4.68 -11.88
C ARG A 57 -2.43 4.73 -11.05
N TYR A 58 -2.34 4.89 -9.73
CA TYR A 58 -3.50 5.10 -8.86
C TYR A 58 -3.68 6.60 -8.62
N ASP A 59 -4.15 7.32 -9.63
CA ASP A 59 -4.35 8.77 -9.60
C ASP A 59 -5.15 9.26 -8.39
N GLY A 60 -4.79 10.45 -7.92
CA GLY A 60 -5.46 11.13 -6.82
C GLY A 60 -4.90 10.89 -5.42
N TRP A 61 -3.97 9.95 -5.25
CA TRP A 61 -3.34 9.67 -3.96
C TRP A 61 -1.97 10.31 -3.80
N ARG A 62 -1.30 10.59 -4.90
CA ARG A 62 0.05 11.09 -4.90
C ARG A 62 0.09 12.59 -5.12
N PRO A 63 0.39 13.40 -4.08
CA PRO A 63 0.43 14.85 -4.21
C PRO A 63 1.67 15.34 -4.96
N VAL A 64 2.71 14.51 -5.08
CA VAL A 64 3.99 14.87 -5.71
C VAL A 64 4.60 13.69 -6.46
N GLU A 65 5.38 14.01 -7.48
CA GLU A 65 6.20 13.03 -8.18
C GLU A 65 7.38 12.59 -7.30
N THR A 66 7.52 11.29 -7.07
CA THR A 66 8.60 10.72 -6.27
C THR A 66 9.66 10.06 -7.13
N ALA A 67 10.92 10.07 -6.69
CA ALA A 67 12.03 9.45 -7.41
C ALA A 67 11.88 7.93 -7.56
N LEU A 68 11.12 7.28 -6.67
CA LEU A 68 10.83 5.84 -6.71
C LEU A 68 9.35 5.61 -6.94
N ASP A 69 9.01 4.79 -7.93
CA ASP A 69 7.65 4.27 -8.16
C ASP A 69 7.60 2.75 -7.94
N GLY A 70 6.43 2.14 -8.11
CA GLY A 70 6.26 0.70 -7.98
C GLY A 70 6.25 0.19 -6.55
N TRP A 71 6.07 1.07 -5.57
CA TRP A 71 5.94 0.71 -4.16
C TRP A 71 4.68 1.32 -3.54
N ILE A 72 4.06 0.56 -2.64
CA ILE A 72 3.13 1.11 -1.64
C ILE A 72 3.88 1.10 -0.32
N VAL A 73 4.04 2.27 0.30
CA VAL A 73 4.65 2.40 1.64
C VAL A 73 3.72 3.23 2.51
N PHE A 74 3.29 2.65 3.61
CA PHE A 74 2.41 3.31 4.55
C PHE A 74 2.70 2.93 5.99
N ALA A 75 2.48 3.87 6.90
CA ALA A 75 2.40 3.58 8.33
C ALA A 75 0.96 3.31 8.73
N GLN A 76 0.77 2.47 9.72
CA GLN A 76 -0.52 2.25 10.38
C GLN A 76 -0.38 2.40 11.88
N GLU A 77 -1.40 3.02 12.48
CA GLU A 77 -1.61 3.04 13.93
C GLU A 77 -2.75 2.07 14.27
N VAL A 78 -2.47 1.11 15.16
CA VAL A 78 -3.43 0.11 15.60
C VAL A 78 -3.69 0.29 17.10
N ARG A 79 -4.93 0.66 17.45
CA ARG A 79 -5.34 0.85 18.86
C ARG A 79 -5.85 -0.43 19.49
N ARG A 80 -6.66 -1.20 18.78
CA ARG A 80 -7.17 -2.51 19.18
C ARG A 80 -6.81 -3.57 18.17
N HIS A 81 -7.35 -3.46 16.97
CA HIS A 81 -7.05 -4.34 15.85
C HIS A 81 -7.23 -3.60 14.52
N SER A 82 -6.58 -4.08 13.48
CA SER A 82 -6.79 -3.61 12.11
C SER A 82 -8.07 -4.23 11.50
N GLY A 83 -8.46 -3.76 10.32
CA GLY A 83 -9.35 -4.53 9.48
C GLY A 83 -8.73 -5.88 9.11
N LYS A 84 -9.56 -6.89 8.85
CA LYS A 84 -9.15 -8.20 8.36
C LYS A 84 -9.29 -8.23 6.84
N HIS A 85 -8.26 -8.65 6.16
CA HIS A 85 -8.28 -8.69 4.71
C HIS A 85 -7.36 -9.77 4.15
N ARG A 86 -7.52 -10.04 2.87
CA ARG A 86 -6.70 -10.99 2.13
C ARG A 86 -6.22 -10.33 0.84
N HIS A 87 -4.95 -10.43 0.57
CA HIS A 87 -4.33 -10.10 -0.70
C HIS A 87 -3.05 -10.92 -0.88
N GLN A 88 -2.41 -10.80 -2.05
CA GLN A 88 -1.12 -11.44 -2.25
C GLN A 88 -0.11 -10.91 -1.25
N GLY A 89 0.72 -11.78 -0.69
CA GLY A 89 1.80 -11.44 0.23
C GLY A 89 2.95 -10.68 -0.44
N GLY A 90 4.18 -10.96 0.00
CA GLY A 90 5.35 -10.16 -0.35
C GLY A 90 5.36 -8.82 0.38
N LEU A 91 4.61 -8.73 1.46
CA LEU A 91 4.52 -7.57 2.34
C LEU A 91 5.54 -7.70 3.46
N VAL A 92 6.32 -6.65 3.66
CA VAL A 92 7.24 -6.50 4.79
C VAL A 92 6.67 -5.44 5.72
N ILE A 93 6.53 -5.76 7.00
CA ILE A 93 6.10 -4.82 8.05
C ILE A 93 7.25 -4.69 9.07
N TYR A 94 7.65 -3.46 9.35
CA TYR A 94 8.58 -3.15 10.44
C TYR A 94 7.84 -2.48 11.59
N VAL A 95 7.91 -3.09 12.76
CA VAL A 95 7.24 -2.58 13.97
C VAL A 95 8.05 -1.44 14.56
N LEU A 96 7.46 -0.24 14.63
CA LEU A 96 8.12 0.97 15.15
C LEU A 96 7.93 1.14 16.65
N GLU A 97 6.71 0.88 17.13
CA GLU A 97 6.31 1.14 18.52
C GLU A 97 5.31 0.09 19.00
N GLY A 98 5.47 -0.36 20.25
CA GLY A 98 4.53 -1.24 20.92
C GLY A 98 4.74 -2.72 20.65
N GLU A 99 3.79 -3.52 21.11
CA GLU A 99 3.76 -4.98 20.96
C GLU A 99 2.37 -5.46 20.58
N GLY A 100 2.30 -6.60 19.92
CA GLY A 100 1.04 -7.15 19.47
C GLY A 100 1.17 -8.55 18.90
N HIS A 101 0.17 -8.92 18.12
CA HIS A 101 0.21 -10.14 17.34
C HIS A 101 -0.55 -9.96 16.02
N SER A 102 -0.24 -10.81 15.08
CA SER A 102 -1.00 -10.94 13.84
C SER A 102 -1.60 -12.34 13.77
N ILE A 103 -2.81 -12.42 13.21
CA ILE A 103 -3.33 -13.70 12.73
C ILE A 103 -3.09 -13.73 11.22
N VAL A 104 -2.29 -14.67 10.76
CA VAL A 104 -1.92 -14.86 9.35
C VAL A 104 -2.34 -16.25 8.91
N ASP A 105 -3.31 -16.35 8.01
CA ASP A 105 -3.92 -17.62 7.58
C ASP A 105 -4.34 -18.53 8.75
N GLY A 106 -4.83 -17.92 9.85
CA GLY A 106 -5.25 -18.60 11.06
C GLY A 106 -4.14 -18.85 12.08
N GLU A 107 -2.88 -18.62 11.75
CA GLU A 107 -1.74 -18.75 12.65
C GLU A 107 -1.48 -17.44 13.40
N ARG A 108 -1.24 -17.54 14.71
CA ARG A 108 -0.89 -16.41 15.57
C ARG A 108 0.62 -16.21 15.57
N LEU A 109 1.05 -14.99 15.26
CA LEU A 109 2.44 -14.56 15.27
C LEU A 109 2.57 -13.33 16.17
N ASP A 110 3.25 -13.49 17.31
CA ASP A 110 3.51 -12.39 18.25
C ASP A 110 4.74 -11.59 17.77
N TRP A 111 4.74 -10.28 18.01
CA TRP A 111 5.80 -9.35 17.62
C TRP A 111 5.87 -8.14 18.55
N GLU A 112 7.03 -7.47 18.58
CA GLU A 112 7.28 -6.25 19.34
C GLU A 112 8.07 -5.22 18.52
N ALA A 113 8.26 -4.02 19.07
CA ALA A 113 9.04 -2.97 18.42
C ALA A 113 10.45 -3.43 18.08
N GLY A 114 10.86 -3.21 16.82
CA GLY A 114 12.12 -3.68 16.25
C GLY A 114 11.99 -4.93 15.39
N ASP A 115 10.87 -5.64 15.45
CA ASP A 115 10.64 -6.85 14.66
C ASP A 115 10.25 -6.56 13.20
N LEU A 116 10.58 -7.52 12.33
CA LEU A 116 10.08 -7.62 10.97
C LEU A 116 9.06 -8.75 10.86
N LEU A 117 7.84 -8.41 10.45
CA LEU A 117 6.82 -9.36 10.07
C LEU A 117 6.80 -9.53 8.56
N LEU A 118 6.97 -10.76 8.10
CA LEU A 118 7.04 -11.11 6.68
C LEU A 118 5.79 -11.90 6.28
N LEU A 119 4.96 -11.32 5.41
CA LEU A 119 3.83 -12.03 4.84
C LEU A 119 4.26 -12.72 3.54
N PRO A 120 4.14 -14.06 3.44
CA PRO A 120 4.63 -14.82 2.29
C PRO A 120 3.79 -14.56 1.04
N ILE A 121 4.35 -14.91 -0.13
CA ILE A 121 3.60 -15.00 -1.38
C ILE A 121 2.97 -16.39 -1.45
N ARG A 122 1.63 -16.46 -1.58
CA ARG A 122 0.89 -17.72 -1.63
C ARG A 122 -0.20 -17.68 -2.69
N PRO A 123 -0.49 -18.81 -3.37
CA PRO A 123 -1.67 -18.91 -4.22
C PRO A 123 -2.94 -18.55 -3.45
N GLY A 124 -3.79 -17.71 -4.04
CA GLY A 124 -5.02 -17.21 -3.40
C GLY A 124 -4.85 -16.08 -2.40
N GLY A 125 -3.62 -15.63 -2.19
CA GLY A 125 -3.29 -14.56 -1.26
C GLY A 125 -3.13 -15.03 0.19
N VAL A 126 -2.85 -14.08 1.07
CA VAL A 126 -2.63 -14.29 2.51
C VAL A 126 -3.66 -13.47 3.28
N GLU A 127 -4.46 -14.17 4.10
CA GLU A 127 -5.39 -13.53 5.02
C GLU A 127 -4.66 -13.05 6.27
N HIS A 128 -4.87 -11.82 6.67
CA HIS A 128 -4.22 -11.31 7.87
C HIS A 128 -5.02 -10.21 8.58
N GLN A 129 -4.75 -10.10 9.87
CA GLN A 129 -5.25 -9.07 10.77
C GLN A 129 -4.23 -8.83 11.88
N HIS A 130 -4.08 -7.58 12.30
CA HIS A 130 -3.11 -7.17 13.31
C HIS A 130 -3.82 -6.70 14.58
N PHE A 131 -3.31 -7.10 15.73
CA PHE A 131 -3.88 -6.81 17.05
C PHE A 131 -2.85 -6.14 17.94
N ASN A 132 -3.28 -5.08 18.62
CA ASN A 132 -2.51 -4.44 19.67
C ASN A 132 -2.69 -5.22 20.97
N LYS A 133 -1.63 -5.36 21.75
CA LYS A 133 -1.67 -6.03 23.06
C LYS A 133 -1.91 -5.03 24.20
N ASP A 134 -1.46 -3.78 24.04
CA ASP A 134 -1.61 -2.72 25.03
C ASP A 134 -2.89 -1.90 24.74
N PRO A 135 -3.90 -1.90 25.63
CA PRO A 135 -5.14 -1.15 25.41
C PRO A 135 -4.97 0.36 25.53
N ASP A 136 -3.91 0.84 26.18
CA ASP A 136 -3.71 2.25 26.50
C ASP A 136 -2.81 2.97 25.51
N ARG A 137 -1.93 2.25 24.81
CA ARG A 137 -0.99 2.79 23.85
C ARG A 137 -1.14 2.12 22.47
N PRO A 138 -1.24 2.89 21.38
CA PRO A 138 -1.32 2.31 20.07
C PRO A 138 0.01 1.69 19.64
N VAL A 139 -0.07 0.63 18.87
CA VAL A 139 1.06 0.11 18.11
C VAL A 139 1.20 0.90 16.83
N LYS A 140 2.44 1.12 16.39
CA LYS A 140 2.74 1.69 15.07
C LYS A 140 3.74 0.83 14.32
N TRP A 141 3.48 0.64 13.05
CA TRP A 141 4.36 -0.05 12.14
C TRP A 141 4.33 0.58 10.75
N VAL A 142 5.31 0.27 9.94
CA VAL A 142 5.38 0.67 8.54
C VAL A 142 5.43 -0.56 7.65
N ALA A 143 4.65 -0.52 6.58
CA ALA A 143 4.54 -1.60 5.59
C ALA A 143 5.16 -1.18 4.26
N PHE A 144 5.77 -2.16 3.59
CA PHE A 144 6.39 -2.04 2.29
C PHE A 144 5.84 -3.12 1.36
N ILE A 145 5.22 -2.72 0.26
CA ILE A 145 4.70 -3.62 -0.77
C ILE A 145 5.35 -3.27 -2.10
N ASN A 146 6.04 -4.23 -2.71
CA ASN A 146 6.48 -4.10 -4.09
C ASN A 146 5.30 -4.41 -5.01
N THR A 147 4.83 -3.42 -5.77
CA THR A 147 3.63 -3.56 -6.58
C THR A 147 3.82 -4.44 -7.80
N ALA A 148 5.04 -4.62 -8.30
CA ALA A 148 5.31 -5.57 -9.39
C ALA A 148 5.00 -7.01 -8.96
N ILE A 149 5.38 -7.38 -7.73
CA ILE A 149 5.05 -8.71 -7.18
C ILE A 149 3.55 -8.84 -6.93
N TYR A 150 2.93 -7.82 -6.36
CA TYR A 150 1.51 -7.76 -6.10
C TYR A 150 0.70 -7.94 -7.39
N GLU A 151 1.08 -7.26 -8.46
CA GLU A 151 0.41 -7.32 -9.76
C GLU A 151 0.70 -8.60 -10.53
N TRP A 152 1.95 -9.06 -10.49
CA TRP A 152 2.32 -10.34 -11.10
C TRP A 152 1.53 -11.50 -10.48
N GLY A 153 1.28 -11.45 -9.18
CA GLY A 153 0.42 -12.39 -8.47
C GLY A 153 -1.07 -12.20 -8.73
N ALA A 154 -1.47 -11.29 -9.64
CA ALA A 154 -2.86 -10.94 -9.92
C ALA A 154 -3.66 -10.71 -8.62
N SER A 155 -3.05 -10.01 -7.67
CA SER A 155 -3.63 -9.84 -6.35
C SER A 155 -4.84 -8.91 -6.37
N GLU A 156 -5.89 -9.35 -5.70
CA GLU A 156 -7.04 -8.53 -5.36
C GLU A 156 -7.13 -8.39 -3.85
N MET A 157 -7.36 -7.17 -3.37
CA MET A 157 -7.60 -6.94 -1.97
C MET A 157 -9.04 -7.27 -1.61
N VAL A 158 -9.26 -8.35 -0.88
CA VAL A 158 -10.55 -8.77 -0.38
C VAL A 158 -10.70 -8.36 1.09
N GLN A 159 -11.59 -7.40 1.34
CA GLN A 159 -11.90 -6.98 2.71
C GLN A 159 -12.85 -7.98 3.37
N LEU A 160 -12.41 -8.62 4.44
CA LEU A 160 -13.18 -9.60 5.20
C LEU A 160 -13.87 -8.94 6.40
N GLU A 161 -13.14 -8.15 7.18
CA GLU A 161 -13.67 -7.37 8.29
C GLU A 161 -13.14 -5.94 8.24
N ARG A 162 -14.01 -4.94 8.36
CA ARG A 162 -13.61 -3.53 8.39
C ARG A 162 -13.19 -3.14 9.81
N HIS A 163 -12.27 -2.18 9.90
CA HIS A 163 -11.94 -1.56 11.18
C HIS A 163 -13.19 -0.96 11.83
N PRO A 164 -13.40 -1.11 13.15
CA PRO A 164 -14.64 -0.68 13.83
C PRO A 164 -14.95 0.82 13.69
N GLU A 165 -13.94 1.66 13.57
CA GLU A 165 -14.08 3.11 13.43
C GLU A 165 -14.27 3.56 11.99
N PHE A 166 -14.18 2.66 11.00
CA PHE A 166 -14.41 3.02 9.61
C PHE A 166 -15.86 3.39 9.35
N ARG A 167 -16.08 4.52 8.70
CA ARG A 167 -17.39 4.96 8.23
C ARG A 167 -17.32 5.21 6.73
N GLU A 168 -18.21 4.62 5.97
CA GLU A 168 -18.34 4.91 4.55
C GLU A 168 -18.76 6.37 4.35
N ARG A 169 -18.01 7.08 3.52
CA ARG A 169 -18.47 8.40 3.06
C ARG A 169 -19.58 8.18 2.03
N PRO A 170 -20.68 8.95 2.09
CA PRO A 170 -21.70 8.92 1.04
C PRO A 170 -21.01 9.15 -0.32
N ARG A 171 -21.34 8.33 -1.30
CA ARG A 171 -20.91 8.59 -2.69
C ARG A 171 -21.53 9.92 -3.11
N ARG A 172 -20.69 10.88 -3.46
CA ARG A 172 -21.14 12.13 -4.08
C ARG A 172 -21.50 11.88 -5.54
#